data_b4d13b9988d4e1cf70f93814e0a8cff0
#
_entry.id   b4d13b9988d4e1cf70f93814e0a8cff0
#
_cell.length_a   1.000
_cell.length_b   1.000
_cell.length_c   1.000
_cell.angle_alpha   90.00
_cell.angle_beta   90.00
_cell.angle_gamma   90.00
#
_symmetry.space_group_name_H-M   'P 1'
#
loop_
_entity.id
_entity.type
_entity.pdbx_description
1 polymer ?
#
loop_
_entity_poly.entity_id
_entity_poly.type
_entity_poly.pdbx_seq_one_letter_code
_entity_poly.pdbx_strand_id
1 'polypeptide(L)'
;GLSIEQIERIEGNIDFPSLAPLIKIARVLGVRLGTFLDDQSELGPVICRKKDSNDTNSIGFSNNDSKARKHMEYHSLSQDKSGRHMEPFLIDVAPSEDGVDFVLSTHEGEEFIYVLEGVLEINYGKNTYILEEGDSIYYDSIVAHHVHAAADNTAKILGVIYTPY
;
A
#
# COMPACT_ATOMS: atom_id res chain seq x y z
N GLY A 1 6.73 16.76 1.30
CA GLY A 1 7.80 16.11 0.54
C GLY A 1 8.60 15.19 1.42
N LEU A 2 9.46 14.36 0.84
CA LEU A 2 10.43 13.57 1.59
C LEU A 2 11.61 14.48 1.99
N SER A 3 12.24 14.20 3.15
CA SER A 3 13.48 14.86 3.54
C SER A 3 14.66 14.29 2.74
N ILE A 4 15.75 15.04 2.66
CA ILE A 4 17.00 14.59 2.00
C ILE A 4 17.50 13.32 2.72
N GLU A 5 17.49 13.30 4.04
CA GLU A 5 17.91 12.14 4.83
C GLU A 5 17.09 10.88 4.51
N GLN A 6 15.76 11.02 4.34
CA GLN A 6 14.91 9.89 3.93
C GLN A 6 15.30 9.36 2.54
N ILE A 7 15.59 10.24 1.58
CA ILE A 7 16.04 9.86 0.24
C ILE A 7 17.39 9.13 0.31
N GLU A 8 18.36 9.69 1.02
CA GLU A 8 19.69 9.09 1.17
C GLU A 8 19.63 7.69 1.81
N ARG A 9 18.74 7.49 2.79
CA ARG A 9 18.53 6.18 3.42
C ARG A 9 17.90 5.16 2.45
N ILE A 10 16.98 5.60 1.61
CA ILE A 10 16.36 4.78 0.57
C ILE A 10 17.39 4.40 -0.48
N GLU A 11 18.16 5.36 -1.01
CA GLU A 11 19.21 5.13 -2.02
C GLU A 11 20.35 4.27 -1.46
N GLY A 12 20.65 4.43 -0.17
CA GLY A 12 21.64 3.61 0.54
C GLY A 12 21.15 2.21 0.89
N ASN A 13 19.93 1.83 0.51
CA ASN A 13 19.30 0.55 0.83
C ASN A 13 19.24 0.26 2.34
N ILE A 14 19.17 1.31 3.16
CA ILE A 14 19.07 1.24 4.61
C ILE A 14 17.60 1.10 5.01
N ASP A 15 16.72 1.85 4.34
CA ASP A 15 15.29 1.86 4.56
C ASP A 15 14.53 1.39 3.32
N PHE A 16 13.56 0.50 3.52
CA PHE A 16 12.59 0.17 2.49
C PHE A 16 11.41 1.17 2.58
N PRO A 17 11.16 2.00 1.55
CA PRO A 17 10.10 2.99 1.63
C PRO A 17 8.73 2.32 1.63
N SER A 18 7.79 2.86 2.38
CA SER A 18 6.38 2.51 2.24
C SER A 18 5.83 2.99 0.89
N LEU A 19 4.61 2.59 0.53
CA LEU A 19 4.01 2.86 -0.78
C LEU A 19 3.92 4.37 -1.09
N ALA A 20 3.46 5.19 -0.15
CA ALA A 20 3.28 6.63 -0.38
C ALA A 20 4.60 7.39 -0.69
N PRO A 21 5.73 7.16 -0.01
CA PRO A 21 7.03 7.66 -0.45
C PRO A 21 7.42 7.20 -1.87
N LEU A 22 7.21 5.91 -2.22
CA LEU A 22 7.51 5.40 -3.56
C LEU A 22 6.70 6.09 -4.65
N ILE A 23 5.40 6.32 -4.43
CA ILE A 23 4.54 7.07 -5.36
C ILE A 23 5.10 8.48 -5.58
N LYS A 24 5.50 9.18 -4.50
CA LYS A 24 6.07 10.52 -4.60
C LYS A 24 7.39 10.55 -5.38
N ILE A 25 8.25 9.55 -5.18
CA ILE A 25 9.51 9.41 -5.92
C ILE A 25 9.22 9.12 -7.39
N ALA A 26 8.35 8.16 -7.69
CA ALA A 26 7.96 7.79 -9.05
C ALA A 26 7.49 9.03 -9.84
N ARG A 27 6.64 9.85 -9.22
CA ARG A 27 6.14 11.07 -9.83
C ARG A 27 7.25 12.07 -10.16
N VAL A 28 8.15 12.35 -9.21
CA VAL A 28 9.26 13.31 -9.43
C VAL A 28 10.18 12.83 -10.56
N LEU A 29 10.38 11.52 -10.67
CA LEU A 29 11.18 10.91 -11.72
C LEU A 29 10.43 10.77 -13.06
N GLY A 30 9.11 11.04 -13.10
CA GLY A 30 8.29 10.87 -14.29
C GLY A 30 8.13 9.42 -14.72
N VAL A 31 8.21 8.49 -13.77
CA VAL A 31 8.04 7.06 -13.99
C VAL A 31 6.81 6.54 -13.25
N ARG A 32 6.30 5.38 -13.66
CA ARG A 32 5.19 4.73 -12.98
C ARG A 32 5.65 4.03 -11.70
N LEU A 33 4.75 3.89 -10.74
CA LEU A 33 5.03 3.13 -9.52
C LEU A 33 5.53 1.71 -9.82
N GLY A 34 4.94 1.05 -10.82
CA GLY A 34 5.35 -0.26 -11.30
C GLY A 34 6.83 -0.34 -11.71
N THR A 35 7.46 0.76 -12.11
CA THR A 35 8.90 0.79 -12.42
C THR A 35 9.77 0.35 -11.25
N PHE A 36 9.31 0.54 -10.02
CA PHE A 36 10.01 0.08 -8.81
C PHE A 36 9.58 -1.31 -8.34
N LEU A 37 8.48 -1.83 -8.87
CA LEU A 37 7.84 -3.06 -8.41
C LEU A 37 7.87 -4.18 -9.46
N ASP A 38 8.26 -3.86 -10.71
CA ASP A 38 8.21 -4.80 -11.83
C ASP A 38 9.53 -5.57 -11.97
N ASP A 39 9.43 -6.89 -12.03
CA ASP A 39 10.58 -7.77 -12.30
C ASP A 39 10.69 -8.17 -13.78
N GLN A 40 9.64 -7.96 -14.59
CA GLN A 40 9.58 -8.43 -15.98
C GLN A 40 8.97 -7.39 -16.92
N SER A 41 9.32 -7.49 -18.21
CA SER A 41 8.90 -6.57 -19.28
C SER A 41 7.92 -7.19 -20.29
N GLU A 42 7.32 -8.33 -19.99
CA GLU A 42 6.44 -9.01 -20.94
C GLU A 42 5.09 -8.31 -21.09
N LEU A 43 4.63 -8.21 -22.34
CA LEU A 43 3.30 -7.71 -22.68
C LEU A 43 2.32 -8.89 -22.72
N GLY A 44 1.14 -8.71 -22.11
CA GLY A 44 0.10 -9.72 -22.14
C GLY A 44 -0.72 -9.83 -20.86
N PRO A 45 -1.63 -10.80 -20.76
CA PRO A 45 -2.33 -11.07 -19.52
C PRO A 45 -1.38 -11.74 -18.51
N VAL A 46 -1.49 -11.32 -17.26
CA VAL A 46 -0.75 -11.92 -16.15
C VAL A 46 -1.74 -12.64 -15.23
N ILE A 47 -1.37 -13.82 -14.78
CA ILE A 47 -2.17 -14.65 -13.91
C ILE A 47 -1.39 -14.86 -12.61
N CYS A 48 -1.85 -14.29 -11.51
CA CYS A 48 -1.37 -14.58 -10.18
C CYS A 48 -2.20 -15.72 -9.58
N ARG A 49 -1.54 -16.84 -9.25
CA ARG A 49 -2.21 -18.00 -8.67
C ARG A 49 -1.83 -18.18 -7.22
N LYS A 50 -2.80 -18.35 -6.35
CA LYS A 50 -2.57 -18.57 -4.90
C LYS A 50 -1.59 -19.70 -4.60
N LYS A 51 -1.58 -20.78 -5.39
CA LYS A 51 -0.68 -21.92 -5.20
C LYS A 51 0.78 -21.65 -5.61
N ASP A 52 0.99 -20.64 -6.45
CA ASP A 52 2.31 -20.30 -7.00
C ASP A 52 2.90 -19.08 -6.25
N SER A 53 2.12 -18.44 -5.39
CA SER A 53 2.57 -17.38 -4.49
C SER A 53 3.41 -18.01 -3.35
N ASN A 54 4.67 -18.31 -3.67
CA ASN A 54 5.68 -18.48 -2.64
C ASN A 54 5.91 -17.10 -2.00
N ASP A 55 6.43 -17.05 -0.76
CA ASP A 55 6.69 -15.84 0.04
C ASP A 55 7.47 -14.72 -0.69
N THR A 56 7.96 -14.97 -1.90
CA THR A 56 8.70 -14.03 -2.75
C THR A 56 7.84 -12.89 -3.33
N ASN A 57 6.51 -13.00 -3.33
CA ASN A 57 5.61 -11.96 -3.83
C ASN A 57 5.11 -11.01 -2.72
N SER A 58 5.52 -11.21 -1.49
CA SER A 58 5.23 -10.29 -0.41
C SER A 58 6.20 -9.11 -0.50
N ILE A 59 5.69 -7.96 -0.84
CA ILE A 59 6.43 -6.70 -0.71
C ILE A 59 6.22 -6.25 0.74
N GLY A 60 7.09 -6.73 1.61
CA GLY A 60 7.11 -6.27 2.99
C GLY A 60 7.58 -4.82 3.04
N PHE A 61 6.67 -3.86 3.05
CA PHE A 61 6.98 -2.46 3.32
C PHE A 61 7.22 -2.24 4.82
N SER A 62 8.06 -3.08 5.44
CA SER A 62 8.38 -2.96 6.85
C SER A 62 9.73 -2.29 7.02
N ASN A 63 9.74 -1.04 7.43
CA ASN A 63 10.92 -0.40 7.98
C ASN A 63 11.10 -0.80 9.44
N ASN A 64 12.31 -1.24 9.78
CA ASN A 64 12.67 -1.62 11.15
C ASN A 64 12.58 -0.49 12.18
N ASP A 65 12.43 0.77 11.77
CA ASP A 65 12.49 1.94 12.64
C ASP A 65 11.18 2.71 12.87
N SER A 66 10.10 2.41 12.16
CA SER A 66 8.82 3.03 12.45
C SER A 66 7.79 1.99 12.89
N LYS A 67 7.62 1.85 14.21
CA LYS A 67 6.56 1.04 14.82
C LYS A 67 5.17 1.34 14.23
N ALA A 68 4.98 2.56 13.72
CA ALA A 68 3.73 3.04 13.15
C ALA A 68 3.32 2.45 11.78
N ARG A 69 4.16 1.62 11.13
CA ARG A 69 3.89 1.07 9.79
C ARG A 69 4.03 -0.44 9.67
N LYS A 70 4.18 -1.14 10.78
CA LYS A 70 4.31 -2.61 10.81
C LYS A 70 3.01 -3.37 10.61
N HIS A 71 1.90 -2.65 10.36
CA HIS A 71 0.57 -3.28 10.38
C HIS A 71 0.03 -3.66 9.02
N MET A 72 0.78 -3.47 7.93
CA MET A 72 0.31 -3.81 6.60
C MET A 72 1.34 -4.64 5.86
N GLU A 73 0.95 -5.85 5.47
CA GLU A 73 1.72 -6.71 4.58
C GLU A 73 1.05 -6.75 3.22
N TYR A 74 1.77 -6.30 2.18
CA TYR A 74 1.27 -6.17 0.82
C TYR A 74 1.72 -7.34 -0.03
N HIS A 75 0.77 -7.99 -0.70
CA HIS A 75 1.03 -9.03 -1.69
C HIS A 75 0.57 -8.53 -3.06
N SER A 76 1.52 -8.25 -3.97
CA SER A 76 1.17 -7.76 -5.30
C SER A 76 0.47 -8.84 -6.12
N LEU A 77 -0.64 -8.47 -6.76
CA LEU A 77 -1.38 -9.33 -7.68
C LEU A 77 -1.04 -9.06 -9.15
N SER A 78 -0.14 -8.12 -9.43
CA SER A 78 0.18 -7.66 -10.78
C SER A 78 1.67 -7.47 -11.05
N GLN A 79 2.55 -8.03 -10.23
CA GLN A 79 3.99 -7.81 -10.27
C GLN A 79 4.58 -8.07 -11.68
N ASP A 80 4.12 -9.12 -12.36
CA ASP A 80 4.60 -9.48 -13.70
C ASP A 80 3.95 -8.66 -14.84
N LYS A 81 3.00 -7.75 -14.53
CA LYS A 81 2.34 -6.94 -15.55
C LYS A 81 3.07 -5.62 -15.79
N SER A 82 3.89 -5.58 -16.81
CA SER A 82 4.52 -4.33 -17.22
C SER A 82 3.52 -3.32 -17.78
N GLY A 83 3.80 -2.04 -17.58
CA GLY A 83 3.00 -0.96 -18.14
C GLY A 83 1.63 -0.75 -17.50
N ARG A 84 1.37 -1.33 -16.33
CA ARG A 84 0.12 -1.14 -15.60
C ARG A 84 0.02 0.24 -14.96
N HIS A 85 -1.20 0.70 -14.78
CA HIS A 85 -1.53 1.94 -14.07
C HIS A 85 -2.25 1.68 -12.75
N MET A 86 -2.83 0.50 -12.60
CA MET A 86 -3.44 0.05 -11.36
C MET A 86 -2.49 -0.92 -10.65
N GLU A 87 -2.36 -0.75 -9.35
CA GLU A 87 -1.60 -1.64 -8.47
C GLU A 87 -2.57 -2.38 -7.54
N PRO A 88 -3.03 -3.56 -7.93
CA PRO A 88 -3.85 -4.38 -7.06
C PRO A 88 -2.98 -5.16 -6.07
N PHE A 89 -3.37 -5.11 -4.80
CA PHE A 89 -2.74 -5.82 -3.70
C PHE A 89 -3.76 -6.61 -2.89
N LEU A 90 -3.36 -7.78 -2.45
CA LEU A 90 -3.93 -8.38 -1.27
C LEU A 90 -3.15 -7.87 -0.07
N ILE A 91 -3.84 -7.35 0.95
CA ILE A 91 -3.20 -6.71 2.08
C ILE A 91 -3.70 -7.34 3.37
N ASP A 92 -2.76 -7.85 4.17
CA ASP A 92 -3.03 -8.25 5.55
C ASP A 92 -2.80 -7.03 6.45
N VAL A 93 -3.83 -6.64 7.18
CA VAL A 93 -3.86 -5.42 8.00
C VAL A 93 -3.95 -5.82 9.46
N ALA A 94 -2.97 -5.39 10.25
CA ALA A 94 -2.99 -5.55 11.70
C ALA A 94 -3.66 -4.35 12.41
N PRO A 95 -4.10 -4.49 13.65
CA PRO A 95 -4.56 -3.37 14.46
C PRO A 95 -3.44 -2.35 14.66
N SER A 96 -3.82 -1.09 14.90
CA SER A 96 -2.86 -0.09 15.35
C SER A 96 -2.41 -0.40 16.78
N GLU A 97 -1.14 -0.14 17.09
CA GLU A 97 -0.66 -0.25 18.47
C GLU A 97 -1.24 0.88 19.33
N ASP A 98 -1.68 0.55 20.55
CA ASP A 98 -2.17 1.55 21.50
C ASP A 98 -1.13 2.62 21.79
N GLY A 99 -1.56 3.88 21.75
CA GLY A 99 -0.72 5.05 22.08
C GLY A 99 0.28 5.45 20.99
N VAL A 100 0.20 4.89 19.80
CA VAL A 100 0.98 5.32 18.63
C VAL A 100 0.13 6.22 17.75
N ASP A 101 0.60 7.44 17.49
CA ASP A 101 -0.05 8.36 16.56
C ASP A 101 -0.04 7.79 15.14
N PHE A 102 -1.17 7.92 14.46
CA PHE A 102 -1.30 7.49 13.08
C PHE A 102 -0.40 8.31 12.15
N VAL A 103 0.38 7.63 11.33
CA VAL A 103 1.07 8.29 10.23
C VAL A 103 0.11 8.38 9.04
N LEU A 104 -0.44 9.56 8.84
CA LEU A 104 -1.34 9.82 7.72
C LEU A 104 -0.60 9.72 6.41
N SER A 105 -1.19 9.00 5.46
CA SER A 105 -0.75 8.92 4.07
C SER A 105 -1.43 10.02 3.26
N THR A 106 -0.73 10.57 2.29
CA THR A 106 -1.30 11.45 1.27
C THR A 106 -0.46 11.36 0.01
N HIS A 107 -1.09 11.10 -1.12
CA HIS A 107 -0.46 11.05 -2.43
C HIS A 107 -1.49 11.33 -3.52
N GLU A 108 -1.05 11.56 -4.74
CA GLU A 108 -1.96 11.69 -5.87
C GLU A 108 -2.47 10.33 -6.30
N GLY A 109 -3.68 10.34 -6.85
CA GLY A 109 -4.36 9.18 -7.34
C GLY A 109 -5.60 8.82 -6.55
N GLU A 110 -6.04 7.62 -6.76
CA GLU A 110 -7.29 7.08 -6.23
C GLU A 110 -7.04 5.70 -5.63
N GLU A 111 -7.80 5.38 -4.61
CA GLU A 111 -7.77 4.05 -4.00
C GLU A 111 -9.16 3.45 -3.92
N PHE A 112 -9.24 2.17 -4.25
CA PHE A 112 -10.39 1.31 -4.02
C PHE A 112 -10.00 0.22 -3.04
N ILE A 113 -10.81 0.02 -2.00
CA ILE A 113 -10.63 -1.03 -1.00
C ILE A 113 -11.91 -1.86 -0.89
N TYR A 114 -11.76 -3.17 -0.88
CA TYR A 114 -12.83 -4.14 -0.58
C TYR A 114 -12.39 -5.01 0.59
N VAL A 115 -13.22 -5.11 1.61
CA VAL A 115 -12.93 -5.92 2.80
C VAL A 115 -13.25 -7.39 2.51
N LEU A 116 -12.24 -8.25 2.57
CA LEU A 116 -12.35 -9.69 2.36
C LEU A 116 -12.61 -10.45 3.65
N GLU A 117 -11.99 -10.02 4.75
CA GLU A 117 -12.11 -10.64 6.07
C GLU A 117 -11.91 -9.58 7.15
N GLY A 118 -12.64 -9.69 8.28
CA GLY A 118 -12.46 -8.82 9.44
C GLY A 118 -13.16 -7.47 9.33
N VAL A 119 -12.71 -6.53 10.14
CA VAL A 119 -13.26 -5.17 10.22
C VAL A 119 -12.15 -4.16 10.05
N LEU A 120 -12.36 -3.20 9.16
CA LEU A 120 -11.41 -2.16 8.82
C LEU A 120 -11.87 -0.81 9.37
N GLU A 121 -10.96 -0.02 9.90
CA GLU A 121 -11.19 1.38 10.20
C GLU A 121 -10.36 2.25 9.25
N ILE A 122 -11.01 3.26 8.67
CA ILE A 122 -10.38 4.23 7.78
C ILE A 122 -10.61 5.63 8.31
N ASN A 123 -9.53 6.30 8.66
CA ASN A 123 -9.55 7.73 8.94
C ASN A 123 -9.27 8.47 7.63
N TYR A 124 -10.20 9.29 7.19
CA TYR A 124 -10.13 10.05 5.93
C TYR A 124 -10.52 11.50 6.17
N GLY A 125 -9.55 12.39 6.07
CA GLY A 125 -9.70 13.79 6.46
C GLY A 125 -10.07 13.91 7.94
N LYS A 126 -11.30 14.35 8.20
CA LYS A 126 -11.86 14.51 9.56
C LYS A 126 -12.86 13.41 9.94
N ASN A 127 -13.10 12.47 9.05
CA ASN A 127 -14.09 11.42 9.22
C ASN A 127 -13.42 10.07 9.48
N THR A 128 -14.14 9.22 10.20
CA THR A 128 -13.77 7.83 10.44
C THR A 128 -14.87 6.93 9.88
N TYR A 129 -14.48 5.93 9.14
CA TYR A 129 -15.38 4.94 8.53
C TYR A 129 -15.02 3.56 9.03
N ILE A 130 -16.04 2.79 9.44
CA ILE A 130 -15.90 1.38 9.78
C ILE A 130 -16.50 0.56 8.64
N LEU A 131 -15.75 -0.41 8.17
CA LEU A 131 -16.12 -1.30 7.06
C LEU A 131 -16.03 -2.74 7.53
N GLU A 132 -17.09 -3.51 7.28
CA GLU A 132 -17.16 -4.92 7.58
C GLU A 132 -16.91 -5.76 6.33
N GLU A 133 -16.77 -7.07 6.48
CA GLU A 133 -16.61 -8.00 5.37
C GLU A 133 -17.70 -7.81 4.31
N GLY A 134 -17.28 -7.64 3.06
CA GLY A 134 -18.16 -7.37 1.93
C GLY A 134 -18.35 -5.87 1.62
N ASP A 135 -17.96 -4.98 2.51
CA ASP A 135 -18.01 -3.56 2.28
C ASP A 135 -16.86 -3.08 1.40
N SER A 136 -17.07 -1.93 0.77
CA SER A 136 -16.02 -1.28 -0.04
C SER A 136 -16.04 0.23 0.12
N ILE A 137 -14.90 0.84 -0.14
CA ILE A 137 -14.73 2.30 -0.20
C ILE A 137 -13.89 2.68 -1.41
N TYR A 138 -14.18 3.82 -1.99
CA TYR A 138 -13.42 4.44 -3.06
C TYR A 138 -13.16 5.90 -2.69
N TYR A 139 -11.92 6.36 -2.78
CA TYR A 139 -11.56 7.73 -2.40
C TYR A 139 -10.36 8.28 -3.17
N ASP A 140 -10.30 9.62 -3.19
CA ASP A 140 -9.14 10.38 -3.68
C ASP A 140 -8.02 10.37 -2.62
N SER A 141 -6.86 9.84 -2.97
CA SER A 141 -5.73 9.67 -2.03
C SER A 141 -5.00 10.97 -1.69
N ILE A 142 -5.41 12.10 -2.30
CA ILE A 142 -4.89 13.44 -1.97
C ILE A 142 -5.33 13.91 -0.59
N VAL A 143 -6.45 13.42 -0.08
CA VAL A 143 -6.90 13.69 1.28
C VAL A 143 -6.13 12.81 2.25
N ALA A 144 -5.62 13.40 3.33
CA ALA A 144 -4.87 12.66 4.34
C ALA A 144 -5.72 11.52 4.92
N HIS A 145 -5.18 10.31 4.89
CA HIS A 145 -5.89 9.10 5.28
C HIS A 145 -4.99 8.11 6.01
N HIS A 146 -5.61 7.22 6.77
CA HIS A 146 -4.95 6.09 7.43
C HIS A 146 -5.90 4.90 7.46
N VAL A 147 -5.35 3.71 7.24
CA VAL A 147 -6.08 2.45 7.19
C VAL A 147 -5.48 1.50 8.22
N HIS A 148 -6.31 0.90 9.06
CA HIS A 148 -5.91 -0.12 10.03
C HIS A 148 -7.06 -1.06 10.33
N ALA A 149 -6.76 -2.21 10.91
CA ALA A 149 -7.81 -3.12 11.39
C ALA A 149 -8.48 -2.53 12.64
N ALA A 150 -9.79 -2.62 12.70
CA ALA A 150 -10.56 -2.15 13.84
C ALA A 150 -10.42 -3.12 15.02
N ALA A 151 -10.34 -2.58 16.23
CA ALA A 151 -10.13 -3.33 17.47
C ALA A 151 -8.88 -4.22 17.44
N ASP A 152 -8.87 -5.32 18.21
CA ASP A 152 -7.70 -6.19 18.40
C ASP A 152 -7.58 -7.31 17.34
N ASN A 153 -8.35 -7.23 16.26
CA ASN A 153 -8.36 -8.25 15.21
C ASN A 153 -7.60 -7.79 13.96
N THR A 154 -7.09 -8.74 13.21
CA THR A 154 -6.55 -8.50 11.87
C THR A 154 -7.68 -8.38 10.84
N ALA A 155 -7.44 -7.66 9.76
CA ALA A 155 -8.32 -7.62 8.60
C ALA A 155 -7.56 -8.02 7.33
N LYS A 156 -8.28 -8.50 6.32
CA LYS A 156 -7.74 -8.76 5.00
C LYS A 156 -8.53 -7.99 3.96
N ILE A 157 -7.83 -7.27 3.09
CA ILE A 157 -8.44 -6.41 2.08
C ILE A 157 -7.86 -6.65 0.70
N LEU A 158 -8.67 -6.40 -0.33
CA LEU A 158 -8.20 -6.14 -1.67
C LEU A 158 -8.10 -4.63 -1.85
N GLY A 159 -6.87 -4.13 -2.00
CA GLY A 159 -6.60 -2.73 -2.30
C GLY A 159 -6.21 -2.57 -3.76
N VAL A 160 -6.77 -1.58 -4.45
CA VAL A 160 -6.34 -1.20 -5.80
C VAL A 160 -5.97 0.28 -5.77
N ILE A 161 -4.73 0.56 -6.11
CA ILE A 161 -4.19 1.92 -6.11
C ILE A 161 -3.95 2.33 -7.57
N TYR A 162 -4.52 3.45 -7.95
CA TYR A 162 -4.26 4.11 -9.22
C TYR A 162 -3.46 5.38 -8.98
N THR A 163 -2.35 5.53 -9.67
CA THR A 163 -1.55 6.76 -9.64
C THR A 163 -1.45 7.33 -11.04
N PRO A 164 -1.91 8.57 -11.25
CA PRO A 164 -1.55 9.29 -12.47
C PRO A 164 -0.04 9.52 -12.47
N TYR A 165 0.58 9.55 -13.63
CA TYR A 165 2.04 9.72 -13.79
C TYR A 165 2.57 10.98 -13.10
#